data_979675b7ab9f13837489e61ce8545527
#
_entry.id   979675b7ab9f13837489e61ce8545527
#
_cell.length_a   1.000
_cell.length_b   1.000
_cell.length_c   1.000
_cell.angle_alpha   90.00
_cell.angle_beta   90.00
_cell.angle_gamma   90.00
#
_symmetry.space_group_name_H-M   'P 1'
#
loop_
_entity.id
_entity.type
_entity.pdbx_description
1 polymer ?
#
loop_
_entity_poly.entity_id
_entity_poly.type
_entity_poly.pdbx_seq_one_letter_code
_entity_poly.pdbx_strand_id
1 'polypeptide(L)'
;MINNVVLTGRLTKDVELKYYNGDKSVCYFTIAVNRNYKNANGEYDADFINCKAYRNTAEYLAKYCNKGDLVGVIGSIEITEKDGVWYTNVSCQSVQRLQIANENKTGNLNSWNNNSNSWGARPNEKDQELINDFMNLDDINEDDLPF
;
A
#
# COMPACT_ATOMS: atom_id res chain seq x y z
N MET A 1 11.14 11.43 21.66
CA MET A 1 9.72 11.27 21.33
C MET A 1 9.59 10.43 20.06
N ILE A 2 8.56 9.63 19.95
CA ILE A 2 8.31 8.78 18.80
C ILE A 2 7.12 9.35 18.02
N ASN A 3 7.33 9.60 16.73
CA ASN A 3 6.28 9.98 15.80
C ASN A 3 6.50 9.18 14.50
N ASN A 4 5.86 8.04 14.41
CA ASN A 4 6.04 7.11 13.31
C ASN A 4 4.69 6.53 12.88
N VAL A 5 4.43 6.57 11.60
CA VAL A 5 3.20 6.09 10.99
C VAL A 5 3.55 5.13 9.87
N VAL A 6 2.92 3.97 9.87
CA VAL A 6 3.02 2.98 8.79
C VAL A 6 1.62 2.68 8.29
N LEU A 7 1.38 2.94 7.01
CA LEU A 7 0.07 2.81 6.39
C LEU A 7 0.18 2.05 5.07
N THR A 8 -0.85 1.28 4.78
CA THR A 8 -1.04 0.67 3.47
C THR A 8 -2.42 1.06 2.96
N GLY A 9 -2.47 1.62 1.77
CA GLY A 9 -3.73 2.09 1.19
C GLY A 9 -3.62 2.30 -0.31
N ARG A 10 -4.75 2.60 -0.94
CA ARG A 10 -4.81 2.85 -2.38
C ARG A 10 -4.84 4.35 -2.68
N LEU A 11 -4.11 4.74 -3.70
CA LEU A 11 -4.15 6.11 -4.18
C LEU A 11 -5.53 6.46 -4.74
N THR A 12 -6.07 7.58 -4.29
CA THR A 12 -7.42 8.03 -4.70
C THR A 12 -7.42 8.76 -6.04
N LYS A 13 -6.28 9.26 -6.47
CA LYS A 13 -6.04 9.93 -7.77
C LYS A 13 -4.57 9.85 -8.16
N ASP A 14 -4.29 10.21 -9.40
CA ASP A 14 -2.93 10.32 -9.88
C ASP A 14 -2.18 11.41 -9.09
N VAL A 15 -0.92 11.15 -8.83
CA VAL A 15 -0.07 12.05 -8.04
C VAL A 15 0.50 13.13 -8.96
N GLU A 16 0.29 14.38 -8.58
CA GLU A 16 0.85 15.54 -9.27
C GLU A 16 2.12 16.01 -8.58
N LEU A 17 3.19 16.12 -9.37
CA LEU A 17 4.46 16.65 -8.90
C LEU A 17 4.46 18.17 -9.04
N LYS A 18 4.78 18.86 -7.96
CA LYS A 18 4.95 20.31 -7.93
C LYS A 18 6.36 20.66 -7.51
N TYR A 19 6.85 21.79 -8.01
CA TYR A 19 8.17 22.31 -7.66
C TYR A 19 8.02 23.62 -6.88
N TYR A 20 8.85 23.75 -5.85
CA TYR A 20 8.93 24.99 -5.08
C TYR A 20 10.40 25.36 -4.86
N ASN A 21 10.70 26.65 -4.69
CA ASN A 21 12.07 27.16 -4.51
C ASN A 21 13.06 26.63 -5.57
N GLY A 22 12.62 26.52 -6.82
CA GLY A 22 13.46 26.12 -7.97
C GLY A 22 13.50 24.59 -8.19
N ASP A 23 14.26 23.87 -7.40
CA ASP A 23 14.55 22.45 -7.65
C ASP A 23 13.84 21.47 -6.71
N LYS A 24 13.15 21.97 -5.71
CA LYS A 24 12.54 21.12 -4.69
C LYS A 24 11.17 20.63 -5.13
N SER A 25 11.02 19.33 -5.24
CA SER A 25 9.76 18.70 -5.59
C SER A 25 8.93 18.34 -4.36
N VAL A 26 7.64 18.47 -4.49
CA VAL A 26 6.64 18.06 -3.49
C VAL A 26 5.42 17.50 -4.19
N CYS A 27 4.79 16.53 -3.58
CA CYS A 27 3.48 16.08 -4.00
C CYS A 27 2.56 15.90 -2.81
N TYR A 28 1.28 16.18 -3.04
CA TYR A 28 0.20 15.92 -2.10
C TYR A 28 -0.69 14.83 -2.69
N PHE A 29 -1.01 13.86 -1.87
CA PHE A 29 -1.86 12.75 -2.30
C PHE A 29 -2.70 12.25 -1.15
N THR A 30 -3.74 11.51 -1.46
CA THR A 30 -4.63 10.91 -0.48
C THR A 30 -4.67 9.42 -0.71
N ILE A 31 -4.53 8.66 0.36
CA ILE A 31 -4.68 7.21 0.33
C ILE A 31 -5.96 6.80 1.04
N ALA A 32 -6.63 5.80 0.49
CA ALA A 32 -7.80 5.17 1.10
C ALA A 32 -7.33 3.92 1.86
N VAL A 33 -7.50 3.94 3.16
CA VAL A 33 -7.12 2.84 4.05
C VAL A 33 -8.39 2.21 4.60
N ASN A 34 -8.63 0.96 4.24
CA ASN A 34 -9.79 0.24 4.71
C ASN A 34 -9.66 -0.12 6.19
N ARG A 35 -10.74 0.07 6.93
CA ARG A 35 -10.82 -0.40 8.31
C ARG A 35 -10.89 -1.91 8.35
N ASN A 36 -10.36 -2.50 9.42
CA ASN A 36 -10.28 -3.95 9.58
C ASN A 36 -11.60 -4.59 10.06
N TYR A 37 -12.62 -3.80 10.29
CA TYR A 37 -13.92 -4.27 10.76
C TYR A 37 -15.05 -3.73 9.88
N LYS A 38 -16.15 -4.46 9.85
CA LYS A 38 -17.33 -4.07 9.09
C LYS A 38 -18.18 -3.06 9.88
N ASN A 39 -18.78 -2.13 9.14
CA ASN A 39 -19.77 -1.22 9.71
C ASN A 39 -21.14 -1.92 9.95
N ALA A 40 -22.12 -1.16 10.41
CA ALA A 40 -23.47 -1.68 10.67
C ALA A 40 -24.16 -2.28 9.43
N ASN A 41 -23.76 -1.87 8.23
CA ASN A 41 -24.30 -2.36 6.95
C ASN A 41 -23.54 -3.58 6.39
N GLY A 42 -22.54 -4.07 7.10
CA GLY A 42 -21.69 -5.17 6.66
C GLY A 42 -20.62 -4.82 5.65
N GLU A 43 -20.33 -3.54 5.46
CA GLU A 43 -19.34 -3.02 4.54
C GLU A 43 -18.11 -2.51 5.30
N TYR A 44 -16.95 -2.51 4.63
CA TYR A 44 -15.71 -1.94 5.17
C TYR A 44 -15.64 -0.46 4.82
N ASP A 45 -15.60 0.38 5.83
CA ASP A 45 -15.33 1.81 5.64
C ASP A 45 -13.86 2.04 5.33
N ALA A 46 -13.59 3.09 4.59
CA ALA A 46 -12.24 3.55 4.31
C ALA A 46 -11.99 4.92 4.95
N ASP A 47 -10.81 5.07 5.51
CA ASP A 47 -10.31 6.35 5.98
C ASP A 47 -9.44 6.98 4.88
N PHE A 48 -9.74 8.23 4.55
CA PHE A 48 -8.99 8.99 3.55
C PHE A 48 -7.94 9.83 4.26
N ILE A 49 -6.68 9.45 4.07
CA ILE A 49 -5.56 10.05 4.79
C ILE A 49 -4.75 10.90 3.83
N ASN A 50 -4.60 12.17 4.16
CA ASN A 50 -3.81 13.11 3.40
C ASN A 50 -2.33 12.92 3.69
N CYS A 51 -1.56 12.79 2.64
CA CYS A 51 -0.14 12.55 2.68
C CYS A 51 0.60 13.60 1.84
N LYS A 52 1.84 13.86 2.22
CA LYS A 52 2.76 14.67 1.43
C LYS A 52 4.11 14.00 1.36
N ALA A 53 4.77 14.15 0.24
CA ALA A 53 6.10 13.62 0.00
C ALA A 53 6.97 14.68 -0.66
N TYR A 54 8.26 14.59 -0.43
CA TYR A 54 9.25 15.55 -0.93
C TYR A 54 10.34 14.85 -1.71
N ARG A 55 10.96 15.57 -2.65
CA ARG A 55 12.17 15.17 -3.37
C ARG A 55 12.02 13.79 -4.04
N ASN A 56 12.93 12.88 -3.78
CA ASN A 56 12.97 11.56 -4.41
C ASN A 56 11.69 10.75 -4.21
N THR A 57 11.08 10.83 -3.05
CA THR A 57 9.81 10.15 -2.78
C THR A 57 8.67 10.71 -3.61
N ALA A 58 8.62 12.04 -3.76
CA ALA A 58 7.64 12.70 -4.61
C ALA A 58 7.82 12.35 -6.09
N GLU A 59 9.05 12.35 -6.56
CA GLU A 59 9.39 11.96 -7.94
C GLU A 59 9.07 10.49 -8.23
N TYR A 60 9.35 9.61 -7.29
CA TYR A 60 8.99 8.20 -7.38
C TYR A 60 7.48 8.01 -7.52
N LEU A 61 6.70 8.67 -6.68
CA LEU A 61 5.24 8.60 -6.72
C LEU A 61 4.68 9.12 -8.04
N ALA A 62 5.16 10.27 -8.51
CA ALA A 62 4.69 10.86 -9.75
C ALA A 62 5.05 10.02 -10.97
N LYS A 63 6.21 9.37 -10.94
CA LYS A 63 6.72 8.60 -12.07
C LYS A 63 6.14 7.19 -12.14
N TYR A 64 5.99 6.52 -11.01
CA TYR A 64 5.67 5.09 -10.97
C TYR A 64 4.29 4.75 -10.45
N CYS A 65 3.62 5.66 -9.73
CA CYS A 65 2.36 5.36 -9.07
C CYS A 65 1.20 6.06 -9.75
N ASN A 66 0.09 5.34 -9.90
CA ASN A 66 -1.12 5.82 -10.54
C ASN A 66 -2.33 5.64 -9.60
N LYS A 67 -3.45 6.27 -9.97
CA LYS A 67 -4.71 6.12 -9.26
C LYS A 67 -5.08 4.65 -9.08
N GLY A 68 -5.41 4.28 -7.87
CA GLY A 68 -5.81 2.92 -7.50
C GLY A 68 -4.68 1.98 -7.12
N ASP A 69 -3.44 2.37 -7.33
CA ASP A 69 -2.28 1.57 -6.91
C ASP A 69 -2.24 1.41 -5.40
N LEU A 70 -1.89 0.22 -4.95
CA LEU A 70 -1.68 -0.05 -3.53
C LEU A 70 -0.26 0.37 -3.15
N VAL A 71 -0.15 1.26 -2.19
CA VAL A 71 1.13 1.78 -1.72
C VAL A 71 1.28 1.57 -0.22
N GLY A 72 2.51 1.33 0.20
CA GLY A 72 2.93 1.35 1.59
C GLY A 72 3.64 2.65 1.90
N VAL A 73 3.24 3.32 2.97
CA VAL A 73 3.76 4.62 3.38
C VAL A 73 4.37 4.50 4.76
N ILE A 74 5.58 5.02 4.91
CA ILE A 74 6.25 5.17 6.20
C ILE A 74 6.57 6.66 6.37
N GLY A 75 6.15 7.22 7.50
CA GLY A 75 6.35 8.63 7.76
C GLY A 75 5.98 9.03 9.17
N SER A 76 5.66 10.28 9.34
CA SER A 76 5.26 10.87 10.61
C SER A 76 4.02 11.75 10.45
N ILE A 77 3.28 11.93 11.53
CA ILE A 77 2.13 12.83 11.54
C ILE A 77 2.64 14.26 11.70
N GLU A 78 2.12 15.15 10.87
CA GLU A 78 2.39 16.57 10.92
C GLU A 78 1.08 17.34 10.92
N ILE A 79 0.93 18.23 11.89
CA ILE A 79 -0.26 19.06 12.04
C ILE A 79 0.12 20.50 11.71
N THR A 80 -0.61 21.09 10.77
CA THR A 80 -0.43 22.49 10.37
C THR A 80 -1.71 23.26 10.59
N GLU A 81 -1.57 24.49 11.05
CA GLU A 81 -2.67 25.44 11.18
C GLU A 81 -2.67 26.41 10.01
N LYS A 82 -3.82 26.60 9.39
CA LYS A 82 -4.02 27.60 8.34
C LYS A 82 -5.40 28.22 8.50
N ASP A 83 -5.45 29.53 8.65
CA ASP A 83 -6.71 30.30 8.79
C ASP A 83 -7.62 29.79 9.93
N GLY A 84 -7.02 29.38 11.04
CA GLY A 84 -7.73 28.83 12.19
C GLY A 84 -8.17 27.37 12.05
N VAL A 85 -7.85 26.73 10.93
CA VAL A 85 -8.17 25.31 10.67
C VAL A 85 -6.92 24.46 10.82
N TRP A 86 -7.04 23.38 11.56
CA TRP A 86 -5.97 22.43 11.77
C TRP A 86 -6.03 21.30 10.74
N TYR A 87 -4.95 21.11 9.99
CA TYR A 87 -4.81 20.05 9.00
C TYR A 87 -3.83 19.01 9.51
N THR A 88 -4.28 17.75 9.52
CA THR A 88 -3.44 16.60 9.85
C THR A 88 -2.99 15.92 8.57
N ASN A 89 -1.69 15.85 8.36
CA ASN A 89 -1.09 15.21 7.20
C ASN A 89 -0.05 14.18 7.65
N VAL A 90 0.19 13.19 6.83
CA VAL A 90 1.32 12.28 6.98
C VAL A 90 2.45 12.76 6.10
N SER A 91 3.57 13.12 6.71
CA SER A 91 4.80 13.47 6.01
C SER A 91 5.55 12.18 5.69
N CYS A 92 5.56 11.81 4.42
CA CYS A 92 6.09 10.52 3.97
C CYS A 92 7.61 10.59 3.85
N GLN A 93 8.29 9.70 4.54
CA GLN A 93 9.73 9.50 4.41
C GLN A 93 10.06 8.46 3.34
N SER A 94 9.22 7.44 3.24
CA SER A 94 9.38 6.37 2.26
C SER A 94 8.00 5.91 1.76
N VAL A 95 7.90 5.67 0.47
CA VAL A 95 6.70 5.11 -0.15
C VAL A 95 7.13 3.99 -1.08
N GLN A 96 6.39 2.89 -1.04
CA GLN A 96 6.64 1.75 -1.90
C GLN A 96 5.34 1.31 -2.55
N ARG A 97 5.35 1.16 -3.87
CA ARG A 97 4.22 0.57 -4.58
C ARG A 97 4.19 -0.94 -4.33
N LEU A 98 3.07 -1.42 -3.83
CA LEU A 98 2.89 -2.84 -3.49
C LEU A 98 2.11 -3.60 -4.56
N GLN A 99 1.15 -2.94 -5.22
CA GLN A 99 0.33 -3.55 -6.26
C GLN A 99 -0.11 -2.49 -7.27
N ILE A 100 -0.07 -2.84 -8.54
CA ILE A 100 -0.50 -1.98 -9.65
C ILE A 100 -2.01 -2.23 -9.91
N ALA A 101 -2.80 -1.16 -9.91
CA ALA A 101 -4.24 -1.27 -10.14
C ALA A 101 -4.58 -1.80 -11.52
N ASN A 102 -3.81 -1.44 -12.54
CA ASN A 102 -4.09 -1.80 -13.94
C ASN A 102 -3.75 -3.26 -14.28
N GLU A 103 -2.92 -3.93 -13.52
CA GLU A 103 -2.67 -5.38 -13.71
C GLU A 103 -3.95 -6.20 -13.57
N ASN A 104 -4.88 -5.73 -12.75
CA ASN A 104 -6.17 -6.38 -12.58
C ASN A 104 -7.13 -6.16 -13.76
N LYS A 105 -6.87 -5.17 -14.63
CA LYS A 105 -7.73 -4.84 -15.77
C LYS A 105 -7.29 -5.45 -17.09
N THR A 106 -6.00 -5.67 -17.29
CA THR A 106 -5.44 -6.14 -18.56
C THR A 106 -5.08 -7.60 -18.56
N GLY A 107 -4.95 -8.17 -17.40
CA GLY A 107 -4.27 -9.45 -17.34
C GLY A 107 -5.21 -10.59 -17.18
N ASN A 108 -6.29 -10.65 -17.27
CA ASN A 108 -6.96 -11.90 -16.94
C ASN A 108 -8.06 -11.78 -15.88
N LEU A 109 -9.09 -11.08 -16.24
CA LEU A 109 -10.39 -11.42 -15.68
C LEU A 109 -10.68 -12.93 -15.85
N ASN A 110 -10.16 -13.55 -16.90
CA ASN A 110 -10.26 -15.00 -17.12
C ASN A 110 -9.34 -15.81 -16.20
N SER A 111 -8.17 -15.30 -15.86
CA SER A 111 -7.25 -15.96 -14.95
C SER A 111 -7.71 -15.83 -13.49
N TRP A 112 -8.30 -14.70 -13.13
CA TRP A 112 -8.91 -14.54 -11.82
C TRP A 112 -10.18 -15.38 -11.65
N ASN A 113 -10.99 -15.55 -12.68
CA ASN A 113 -12.12 -16.46 -12.64
C ASN A 113 -11.67 -17.91 -12.57
N ASN A 114 -10.55 -18.27 -13.19
CA ASN A 114 -9.93 -19.57 -13.03
C ASN A 114 -9.30 -19.74 -11.63
N ASN A 115 -8.76 -18.65 -11.06
CA ASN A 115 -8.20 -18.68 -9.72
C ASN A 115 -9.26 -18.54 -8.61
N SER A 116 -10.40 -17.92 -8.86
CA SER A 116 -11.47 -17.94 -7.86
C SER A 116 -12.06 -19.34 -7.69
N ASN A 117 -11.95 -20.17 -8.72
CA ASN A 117 -12.18 -21.60 -8.60
C ASN A 117 -11.02 -22.34 -7.92
N SER A 118 -9.85 -21.72 -7.77
CA SER A 118 -8.67 -22.35 -7.16
C SER A 118 -8.69 -22.36 -5.64
N TRP A 119 -9.54 -21.59 -5.00
CA TRP A 119 -9.75 -21.73 -3.55
C TRP A 119 -10.41 -23.07 -3.18
N GLY A 120 -10.99 -23.76 -4.14
CA GLY A 120 -11.47 -25.11 -4.02
C GLY A 120 -10.83 -26.10 -5.01
N ALA A 121 -9.97 -25.64 -5.91
CA ALA A 121 -9.26 -26.49 -6.87
C ALA A 121 -7.96 -27.01 -6.26
N ARG A 122 -7.61 -28.26 -6.59
CA ARG A 122 -6.34 -28.83 -6.18
C ARG A 122 -5.20 -28.01 -6.79
N PRO A 123 -4.16 -27.65 -5.99
CA PRO A 123 -2.97 -26.98 -6.51
C PRO A 123 -2.36 -27.81 -7.66
N ASN A 124 -1.82 -27.14 -8.67
CA ASN A 124 -1.07 -27.81 -9.70
C ASN A 124 0.22 -28.42 -9.11
N GLU A 125 0.92 -29.27 -9.85
CA GLU A 125 2.11 -29.98 -9.36
C GLU A 125 3.18 -29.01 -8.82
N LYS A 126 3.35 -27.82 -9.43
CA LYS A 126 4.31 -26.82 -8.99
C LYS A 126 3.91 -26.17 -7.66
N ASP A 127 2.63 -25.91 -7.48
CA ASP A 127 2.11 -25.37 -6.23
C ASP A 127 2.20 -26.41 -5.10
N GLN A 128 2.07 -27.69 -5.47
CA GLN A 128 2.23 -28.81 -4.54
C GLN A 128 3.68 -28.94 -4.05
N GLU A 129 4.66 -28.74 -4.95
CA GLU A 129 6.07 -28.71 -4.56
C GLU A 129 6.38 -27.57 -3.60
N LEU A 130 5.86 -26.38 -3.88
CA LEU A 130 6.01 -25.22 -2.99
C LEU A 130 5.36 -25.44 -1.64
N ILE A 131 4.19 -26.05 -1.59
CA ILE A 131 3.50 -26.40 -0.36
C ILE A 131 4.27 -27.45 0.41
N ASN A 132 4.83 -28.44 -0.25
CA ASN A 132 5.65 -29.49 0.37
C ASN A 132 6.95 -28.91 0.92
N ASP A 133 7.58 -27.98 0.22
CA ASP A 133 8.75 -27.25 0.71
C ASP A 133 8.41 -26.41 1.95
N PHE A 134 7.24 -25.80 1.97
CA PHE A 134 6.73 -25.05 3.12
C PHE A 134 6.43 -25.96 4.32
N MET A 135 5.88 -27.14 4.09
CA MET A 135 5.57 -28.10 5.15
C MET A 135 6.83 -28.76 5.73
N ASN A 136 7.87 -28.90 4.92
CA ASN A 136 9.16 -29.42 5.39
C ASN A 136 9.94 -28.41 6.26
N LEU A 137 9.48 -27.14 6.31
CA LEU A 137 10.00 -26.15 7.24
C LEU A 137 9.55 -26.37 8.70
N ASP A 138 8.53 -27.20 8.93
CA ASP A 138 8.10 -27.57 10.27
C ASP A 138 9.12 -28.48 11.01
N ASP A 139 10.08 -29.04 10.28
CA ASP A 139 11.20 -29.78 10.83
C ASP A 139 12.40 -28.90 11.24
N ILE A 140 12.27 -27.58 11.13
CA ILE A 140 13.28 -26.65 11.62
C ILE A 140 13.20 -26.63 13.15
N ASN A 141 14.24 -27.17 13.80
CA ASN A 141 14.39 -27.08 15.23
C ASN A 141 14.42 -25.62 15.68
N GLU A 142 13.76 -25.31 16.79
CA GLU A 142 13.78 -23.97 17.38
C GLU A 142 15.20 -23.45 17.60
N ASP A 143 16.17 -24.35 17.73
CA ASP A 143 17.60 -24.02 17.88
C ASP A 143 18.25 -23.50 16.60
N ASP A 144 17.65 -23.72 15.43
CA ASP A 144 18.16 -23.24 14.13
C ASP A 144 17.58 -21.86 13.72
N LEU A 145 16.68 -21.31 14.51
CA LEU A 145 16.11 -19.99 14.27
C LEU A 145 17.09 -18.89 14.69
N PRO A 146 17.29 -17.83 13.88
CA PRO A 146 18.27 -16.77 14.15
C PRO A 146 17.86 -15.76 15.24
N PHE A 147 16.94 -16.12 16.09
CA PHE A 147 16.51 -15.28 17.23
C PHE A 147 16.22 -16.08 18.49
#